data_2ebace16554480a49207f78f3bb0fe43
#
_entry.id   2ebace16554480a49207f78f3bb0fe43
#
_cell.length_a   1.000
_cell.length_b   1.000
_cell.length_c   1.000
_cell.angle_alpha   90.00
_cell.angle_beta   90.00
_cell.angle_gamma   90.00
#
_symmetry.space_group_name_H-M   'P 1'
#
loop_
_entity.id
_entity.type
_entity.pdbx_description
1 polymer ?
#
loop_
_entity_poly.entity_id
_entity_poly.type
_entity_poly.pdbx_seq_one_letter_code
_entity_poly.pdbx_strand_id
1 'polypeptide(L)'
;MSPDNTSDGWLRKKWVIQNQRRVLLKSGSGESQQEPLNEVLANMICDRLDIKNYVKYQCGYQEDHAFSACDNFITPDTELITANMFMKIKKKINHHSYYQHYKECCQEMGVDITESLDDMLILDFIICNRDRHYNNFGMIRNVNTLQIEKSAPIFDTGTSAFAGISENKIKILPLNESKPFCKYHEEQIALIQNIERYELQNLIGLDEEFNELLQRSPFITVSRRDKLVTWLREWIRMLCESKMDTERVFQIVKTAKEYQRRK
;
A
#
# COMPACT_ATOMS: atom_id res chain seq x y z
N MET A 1 23.14 -19.55 -5.92
CA MET A 1 21.72 -19.85 -6.05
C MET A 1 20.96 -18.61 -5.57
N SER A 2 20.14 -18.02 -6.40
CA SER A 2 19.22 -16.96 -5.97
C SER A 2 18.14 -17.62 -5.12
N PRO A 3 17.89 -17.22 -3.88
CA PRO A 3 16.73 -17.74 -3.16
C PRO A 3 15.48 -17.16 -3.84
N ASP A 4 14.69 -18.03 -4.46
CA ASP A 4 13.44 -17.69 -5.14
C ASP A 4 12.28 -17.33 -4.17
N ASN A 5 12.61 -16.99 -2.92
CA ASN A 5 11.63 -16.59 -1.92
C ASN A 5 11.23 -15.12 -2.10
N THR A 6 10.56 -14.82 -3.21
CA THR A 6 9.74 -13.60 -3.32
C THR A 6 8.31 -13.97 -2.94
N SER A 7 7.61 -13.06 -2.23
CA SER A 7 6.17 -13.21 -2.02
C SER A 7 5.47 -13.51 -3.35
N ASP A 8 4.49 -14.41 -3.34
CA ASP A 8 3.68 -14.72 -4.52
C ASP A 8 3.16 -13.44 -5.19
N GLY A 9 3.34 -13.33 -6.50
CA GLY A 9 2.88 -12.15 -7.26
C GLY A 9 3.09 -12.33 -8.76
N TRP A 10 2.19 -11.76 -9.56
CA TRP A 10 2.16 -11.86 -11.03
C TRP A 10 3.29 -11.08 -11.73
N LEU A 11 3.94 -10.12 -11.04
CA LEU A 11 5.00 -9.31 -11.60
C LEU A 11 6.32 -10.08 -11.63
N ARG A 12 7.11 -9.91 -12.69
CA ARG A 12 8.48 -10.42 -12.74
C ARG A 12 9.31 -9.77 -11.66
N LYS A 13 9.94 -10.58 -10.81
CA LYS A 13 10.78 -10.14 -9.69
C LYS A 13 12.19 -10.74 -9.84
N LYS A 14 13.20 -9.95 -9.50
CA LYS A 14 14.60 -10.38 -9.57
C LYS A 14 15.39 -9.78 -8.42
N TRP A 15 16.12 -10.62 -7.69
CA TRP A 15 17.14 -10.15 -6.76
C TRP A 15 18.45 -9.88 -7.47
N VAL A 16 19.07 -8.75 -7.16
CA VAL A 16 20.40 -8.36 -7.61
C VAL A 16 21.26 -7.93 -6.43
N ILE A 17 22.59 -8.01 -6.60
CA ILE A 17 23.54 -7.40 -5.66
C ILE A 17 24.01 -6.10 -6.27
N GLN A 18 23.75 -4.98 -5.59
CA GLN A 18 24.20 -3.66 -5.98
C GLN A 18 24.86 -2.98 -4.77
N ASN A 19 26.09 -2.51 -4.93
CA ASN A 19 26.86 -1.89 -3.84
C ASN A 19 26.85 -2.73 -2.54
N GLN A 20 27.05 -4.06 -2.66
CA GLN A 20 27.05 -5.03 -1.57
C GLN A 20 25.68 -5.19 -0.85
N ARG A 21 24.61 -4.60 -1.37
CA ARG A 21 23.24 -4.74 -0.87
C ARG A 21 22.43 -5.66 -1.77
N ARG A 22 21.50 -6.38 -1.16
CA ARG A 22 20.49 -7.14 -1.90
C ARG A 22 19.35 -6.19 -2.26
N VAL A 23 19.12 -6.02 -3.55
CA VAL A 23 18.07 -5.16 -4.09
C VAL A 23 17.05 -6.02 -4.82
N LEU A 24 15.79 -5.84 -4.52
CA LEU A 24 14.69 -6.43 -5.26
C LEU A 24 14.28 -5.50 -6.40
N LEU A 25 14.30 -6.03 -7.62
CA LEU A 25 13.72 -5.38 -8.79
C LEU A 25 12.35 -6.02 -9.08
N LYS A 26 11.33 -5.18 -9.30
CA LYS A 26 9.96 -5.60 -9.67
C LYS A 26 9.55 -4.87 -10.93
N SER A 27 9.19 -5.59 -11.99
CA SER A 27 8.70 -4.99 -13.24
C SER A 27 7.26 -4.51 -13.08
N GLY A 28 6.89 -3.48 -13.86
CA GLY A 28 5.50 -3.15 -14.10
C GLY A 28 4.80 -4.17 -15.00
N SER A 29 3.50 -4.03 -15.19
CA SER A 29 2.67 -4.90 -16.00
C SER A 29 1.76 -4.13 -16.97
N GLY A 30 1.29 -4.83 -18.00
CA GLY A 30 0.42 -4.26 -19.01
C GLY A 30 1.08 -3.12 -19.78
N GLU A 31 0.28 -2.36 -20.51
CA GLU A 31 0.77 -1.28 -21.37
C GLU A 31 1.28 -0.07 -20.57
N SER A 32 0.63 0.25 -19.47
CA SER A 32 0.99 1.43 -18.67
C SER A 32 2.15 1.22 -17.71
N GLN A 33 2.48 -0.02 -17.37
CA GLN A 33 3.58 -0.36 -16.45
C GLN A 33 3.59 0.48 -15.16
N GLN A 34 2.40 0.77 -14.61
CA GLN A 34 2.21 1.81 -13.61
C GLN A 34 2.66 1.41 -12.20
N GLU A 35 2.72 0.12 -11.87
CA GLU A 35 2.98 -0.38 -10.52
C GLU A 35 4.26 0.18 -9.89
N PRO A 36 5.42 0.30 -10.60
CA PRO A 36 6.62 0.93 -10.06
C PRO A 36 6.43 2.39 -9.65
N LEU A 37 5.62 3.13 -10.40
CA LEU A 37 5.31 4.54 -10.11
C LEU A 37 4.41 4.67 -8.88
N ASN A 38 3.47 3.74 -8.70
CA ASN A 38 2.60 3.71 -7.53
C ASN A 38 3.36 3.39 -6.23
N GLU A 39 4.41 2.56 -6.30
CA GLU A 39 5.28 2.31 -5.15
C GLU A 39 6.05 3.58 -4.75
N VAL A 40 6.46 4.41 -5.72
CA VAL A 40 7.06 5.72 -5.43
C VAL A 40 6.03 6.73 -4.92
N LEU A 41 4.79 6.72 -5.45
CA LEU A 41 3.70 7.53 -4.90
C LEU A 41 3.44 7.18 -3.42
N ALA A 42 3.46 5.90 -3.06
CA ALA A 42 3.33 5.46 -1.68
C ALA A 42 4.45 6.01 -0.78
N ASN A 43 5.71 6.06 -1.26
CA ASN A 43 6.81 6.72 -0.53
C ASN A 43 6.50 8.20 -0.26
N MET A 44 6.06 8.94 -1.29
CA MET A 44 5.77 10.37 -1.16
C MET A 44 4.69 10.62 -0.10
N ILE A 45 3.66 9.77 -0.05
CA ILE A 45 2.61 9.85 0.96
C ILE A 45 3.15 9.53 2.34
N CYS A 46 3.94 8.45 2.49
CA CYS A 46 4.56 8.09 3.77
C CYS A 46 5.43 9.23 4.31
N ASP A 47 6.28 9.83 3.47
CA ASP A 47 7.15 10.94 3.87
C ASP A 47 6.34 12.16 4.32
N ARG A 48 5.23 12.49 3.64
CA ARG A 48 4.35 13.63 3.97
C ARG A 48 3.52 13.42 5.21
N LEU A 49 3.12 12.17 5.51
CA LEU A 49 2.34 11.80 6.69
C LEU A 49 3.19 11.35 7.89
N ASP A 50 4.50 11.49 7.79
CA ASP A 50 5.46 11.08 8.82
C ASP A 50 5.43 9.58 9.17
N ILE A 51 4.96 8.74 8.25
CA ILE A 51 5.00 7.28 8.37
C ILE A 51 6.45 6.83 8.21
N LYS A 52 7.01 6.14 9.20
CA LYS A 52 8.44 5.80 9.22
C LYS A 52 8.76 4.38 8.75
N ASN A 53 7.84 3.43 8.99
CA ASN A 53 8.12 2.02 8.79
C ASN A 53 7.57 1.53 7.43
N TYR A 54 8.21 1.93 6.34
CA TYR A 54 7.86 1.51 4.98
C TYR A 54 9.12 1.24 4.15
N VAL A 55 8.97 0.45 3.09
CA VAL A 55 10.05 0.15 2.14
C VAL A 55 10.16 1.30 1.15
N LYS A 56 11.36 1.90 1.04
CA LYS A 56 11.64 2.95 0.07
C LYS A 56 11.90 2.36 -1.31
N TYR A 57 11.05 2.70 -2.26
CA TYR A 57 11.18 2.30 -3.66
C TYR A 57 11.74 3.42 -4.51
N GLN A 58 12.52 3.05 -5.51
CA GLN A 58 12.93 3.90 -6.62
C GLN A 58 12.38 3.29 -7.90
N CYS A 59 11.93 4.10 -8.86
CA CYS A 59 11.57 3.62 -10.17
C CYS A 59 12.66 3.89 -11.21
N GLY A 60 12.76 3.00 -12.17
CA GLY A 60 13.64 3.12 -13.32
C GLY A 60 12.99 2.54 -14.57
N TYR A 61 13.63 2.77 -15.71
CA TYR A 61 13.12 2.37 -17.01
C TYR A 61 14.20 1.61 -17.77
N GLN A 62 13.79 0.57 -18.47
CA GLN A 62 14.55 -0.11 -19.50
C GLN A 62 13.78 0.01 -20.83
N GLU A 63 14.35 -0.48 -21.94
CA GLU A 63 13.77 -0.30 -23.28
C GLU A 63 12.29 -0.71 -23.35
N ASP A 64 11.93 -1.82 -22.72
CA ASP A 64 10.61 -2.46 -22.84
C ASP A 64 9.81 -2.50 -21.53
N HIS A 65 10.36 -2.03 -20.41
CA HIS A 65 9.64 -2.05 -19.14
C HIS A 65 10.10 -1.01 -18.12
N ALA A 66 9.15 -0.60 -17.26
CA ALA A 66 9.41 0.10 -16.02
C ALA A 66 9.71 -0.92 -14.91
N PHE A 67 10.53 -0.55 -13.94
CA PHE A 67 10.77 -1.35 -12.75
C PHE A 67 10.86 -0.49 -11.51
N SER A 68 10.50 -1.06 -10.37
CA SER A 68 10.82 -0.52 -9.05
C SER A 68 11.98 -1.29 -8.44
N ALA A 69 12.79 -0.60 -7.65
CA ALA A 69 13.92 -1.14 -6.93
C ALA A 69 13.82 -0.77 -5.45
N CYS A 70 14.04 -1.74 -4.57
CA CYS A 70 14.13 -1.51 -3.14
C CYS A 70 15.18 -2.39 -2.48
N ASP A 71 15.77 -1.89 -1.39
CA ASP A 71 16.66 -2.68 -0.55
C ASP A 71 15.89 -3.82 0.13
N ASN A 72 16.56 -4.94 0.36
CA ASN A 72 16.05 -6.00 1.20
C ASN A 72 15.95 -5.52 2.64
N PHE A 73 14.74 -5.52 3.21
CA PHE A 73 14.53 -5.15 4.62
C PHE A 73 14.79 -6.30 5.60
N ILE A 74 15.07 -7.50 5.09
CA ILE A 74 15.45 -8.67 5.87
C ILE A 74 16.98 -8.75 5.93
N THR A 75 17.51 -9.02 7.14
CA THR A 75 18.93 -9.25 7.41
C THR A 75 19.24 -10.75 7.50
N PRO A 76 20.52 -11.17 7.61
CA PRO A 76 20.86 -12.57 7.86
C PRO A 76 20.26 -13.14 9.16
N ASP A 77 20.01 -12.27 10.14
CA ASP A 77 19.49 -12.65 11.47
C ASP A 77 17.97 -12.51 11.59
N THR A 78 17.28 -12.10 10.52
CA THR A 78 15.84 -11.84 10.56
C THR A 78 15.09 -12.49 9.41
N GLU A 79 13.80 -12.72 9.59
CA GLU A 79 12.90 -13.22 8.57
C GLU A 79 11.53 -12.53 8.64
N LEU A 80 10.81 -12.54 7.54
CA LEU A 80 9.42 -12.08 7.49
C LEU A 80 8.48 -13.25 7.81
N ILE A 81 7.71 -13.11 8.88
CA ILE A 81 6.54 -13.95 9.13
C ILE A 81 5.31 -13.19 8.65
N THR A 82 4.74 -13.62 7.54
CA THR A 82 3.55 -12.96 6.98
C THR A 82 2.35 -13.05 7.91
N ALA A 83 1.41 -12.11 7.84
CA ALA A 83 0.19 -12.16 8.64
C ALA A 83 -0.59 -13.46 8.42
N ASN A 84 -0.57 -14.00 7.20
CA ASN A 84 -1.17 -15.30 6.89
C ASN A 84 -0.55 -16.46 7.70
N MET A 85 0.77 -16.46 7.87
CA MET A 85 1.47 -17.46 8.69
C MET A 85 1.26 -17.18 10.18
N PHE A 86 1.33 -15.90 10.57
CA PHE A 86 1.24 -15.46 11.94
C PHE A 86 -0.12 -15.78 12.58
N MET A 87 -1.21 -15.57 11.85
CA MET A 87 -2.57 -15.90 12.30
C MET A 87 -2.83 -17.40 12.50
N LYS A 88 -1.93 -18.29 12.05
CA LYS A 88 -2.03 -19.74 12.30
C LYS A 88 -1.52 -20.16 13.68
N ILE A 89 -0.92 -19.25 14.45
CA ILE A 89 -0.42 -19.53 15.82
C ILE A 89 -1.55 -19.99 16.71
N LYS A 90 -2.75 -19.42 16.54
CA LYS A 90 -3.94 -19.85 17.27
C LYS A 90 -5.18 -19.95 16.40
N LYS A 91 -6.16 -20.71 16.86
CA LYS A 91 -7.44 -20.83 16.17
C LYS A 91 -8.25 -19.54 16.36
N LYS A 92 -8.75 -18.98 15.24
CA LYS A 92 -9.64 -17.82 15.28
C LYS A 92 -10.95 -18.15 16.00
N ILE A 93 -11.38 -17.29 16.91
CA ILE A 93 -12.70 -17.38 17.54
C ILE A 93 -13.77 -17.07 16.48
N ASN A 94 -14.82 -17.88 16.40
CA ASN A 94 -15.77 -17.84 15.29
C ASN A 94 -16.41 -16.47 15.02
N HIS A 95 -16.74 -15.71 16.08
CA HIS A 95 -17.37 -14.39 15.94
C HIS A 95 -16.38 -13.22 15.82
N HIS A 96 -15.07 -13.46 15.94
CA HIS A 96 -14.06 -12.42 15.76
C HIS A 96 -13.77 -12.17 14.28
N SER A 97 -13.59 -10.90 13.90
CA SER A 97 -13.08 -10.54 12.59
C SER A 97 -11.62 -10.99 12.42
N TYR A 98 -11.12 -11.03 11.20
CA TYR A 98 -9.70 -11.30 10.96
C TYR A 98 -8.79 -10.18 11.49
N TYR A 99 -9.27 -8.94 11.54
CA TYR A 99 -8.56 -7.83 12.18
C TYR A 99 -8.36 -8.07 13.67
N GLN A 100 -9.44 -8.42 14.39
CA GLN A 100 -9.37 -8.76 15.81
C GLN A 100 -8.46 -9.96 16.06
N HIS A 101 -8.61 -11.02 15.25
CA HIS A 101 -7.79 -12.22 15.38
C HIS A 101 -6.29 -11.93 15.19
N TYR A 102 -5.92 -11.11 14.19
CA TYR A 102 -4.53 -10.72 13.97
C TYR A 102 -3.97 -9.92 15.16
N LYS A 103 -4.74 -8.94 15.68
CA LYS A 103 -4.35 -8.20 16.90
C LYS A 103 -4.15 -9.11 18.10
N GLU A 104 -5.04 -10.08 18.32
CA GLU A 104 -4.91 -11.04 19.43
C GLU A 104 -3.66 -11.91 19.30
N CYS A 105 -3.34 -12.38 18.09
CA CYS A 105 -2.10 -13.12 17.84
C CYS A 105 -0.86 -12.27 18.19
N CYS A 106 -0.88 -10.98 17.86
CA CYS A 106 0.23 -10.08 18.16
C CYS A 106 0.35 -9.77 19.65
N GLN A 107 -0.76 -9.57 20.35
CA GLN A 107 -0.79 -9.35 21.80
C GLN A 107 -0.24 -10.55 22.57
N GLU A 108 -0.55 -11.79 22.15
CA GLU A 108 0.01 -13.01 22.76
C GLU A 108 1.53 -13.08 22.65
N MET A 109 2.09 -12.49 21.57
CA MET A 109 3.54 -12.39 21.37
C MET A 109 4.15 -11.14 21.99
N GLY A 110 3.37 -10.35 22.74
CA GLY A 110 3.84 -9.14 23.42
C GLY A 110 4.11 -7.95 22.50
N VAL A 111 3.54 -7.94 21.28
CA VAL A 111 3.78 -6.89 20.29
C VAL A 111 2.54 -6.02 20.10
N ASP A 112 2.69 -4.71 20.32
CA ASP A 112 1.69 -3.72 19.91
C ASP A 112 1.89 -3.36 18.42
N ILE A 113 0.84 -3.54 17.65
CA ILE A 113 0.84 -3.28 16.20
C ILE A 113 -0.14 -2.16 15.82
N THR A 114 -0.72 -1.48 16.77
CA THR A 114 -1.78 -0.49 16.54
C THR A 114 -1.30 0.57 15.54
N GLU A 115 -0.16 1.18 15.82
CA GLU A 115 0.40 2.22 14.96
C GLU A 115 0.73 1.71 13.55
N SER A 116 1.35 0.54 13.43
CA SER A 116 1.72 -0.02 12.13
C SER A 116 0.52 -0.47 11.30
N LEU A 117 -0.57 -0.90 11.95
CA LEU A 117 -1.84 -1.18 11.25
C LEU A 117 -2.49 0.10 10.77
N ASP A 118 -2.56 1.12 11.62
CA ASP A 118 -3.12 2.42 11.27
C ASP A 118 -2.37 3.03 10.07
N ASP A 119 -1.02 2.98 10.07
CA ASP A 119 -0.16 3.43 8.97
C ASP A 119 -0.47 2.70 7.66
N MET A 120 -0.57 1.39 7.72
CA MET A 120 -0.86 0.57 6.55
C MET A 120 -2.27 0.86 6.01
N LEU A 121 -3.27 0.96 6.88
CA LEU A 121 -4.66 1.16 6.48
C LEU A 121 -4.90 2.55 5.89
N ILE A 122 -4.31 3.60 6.47
CA ILE A 122 -4.43 4.97 5.95
C ILE A 122 -3.73 5.11 4.60
N LEU A 123 -2.52 4.56 4.46
CA LEU A 123 -1.80 4.58 3.19
C LEU A 123 -2.60 3.87 2.11
N ASP A 124 -3.05 2.62 2.37
CA ASP A 124 -3.82 1.81 1.42
C ASP A 124 -5.13 2.50 1.00
N PHE A 125 -5.76 3.24 1.93
CA PHE A 125 -6.94 4.04 1.64
C PHE A 125 -6.64 5.20 0.69
N ILE A 126 -5.57 5.97 0.96
CA ILE A 126 -5.22 7.14 0.14
C ILE A 126 -4.84 6.73 -1.29
N ILE A 127 -4.04 5.66 -1.43
CA ILE A 127 -3.62 5.18 -2.76
C ILE A 127 -4.64 4.24 -3.42
N CYS A 128 -5.75 3.92 -2.77
CA CYS A 128 -6.75 2.94 -3.23
C CYS A 128 -6.09 1.58 -3.54
N ASN A 129 -5.30 1.04 -2.62
CA ASN A 129 -4.66 -0.25 -2.79
C ASN A 129 -5.70 -1.38 -2.73
N ARG A 130 -5.74 -2.21 -3.77
CA ARG A 130 -6.72 -3.32 -3.91
C ARG A 130 -6.14 -4.68 -3.62
N ASP A 131 -4.83 -4.76 -3.33
CA ASP A 131 -4.15 -6.04 -3.20
C ASP A 131 -3.33 -6.21 -1.91
N ARG A 132 -3.71 -5.51 -0.84
CA ARG A 132 -3.16 -5.76 0.49
C ARG A 132 -3.67 -7.09 1.03
N HIS A 133 -3.09 -8.20 0.61
CA HIS A 133 -3.43 -9.51 1.14
C HIS A 133 -2.52 -9.89 2.33
N TYR A 134 -2.90 -10.94 3.08
CA TYR A 134 -2.22 -11.37 4.31
C TYR A 134 -0.75 -11.79 4.14
N ASN A 135 -0.23 -11.91 2.93
CA ASN A 135 1.19 -12.14 2.66
C ASN A 135 1.97 -10.83 2.40
N ASN A 136 1.29 -9.68 2.28
CA ASN A 136 1.90 -8.38 1.99
C ASN A 136 2.07 -7.50 3.24
N PHE A 137 1.98 -8.07 4.43
CA PHE A 137 2.35 -7.48 5.71
C PHE A 137 2.58 -8.60 6.74
N GLY A 138 3.15 -8.26 7.89
CA GLY A 138 3.44 -9.24 8.94
C GLY A 138 4.42 -8.72 9.97
N MET A 139 5.25 -9.63 10.48
CA MET A 139 6.21 -9.38 11.54
C MET A 139 7.62 -9.74 11.12
N ILE A 140 8.59 -9.03 11.66
CA ILE A 140 10.02 -9.39 11.59
C ILE A 140 10.34 -10.22 12.83
N ARG A 141 10.87 -11.42 12.58
CA ARG A 141 11.30 -12.36 13.61
C ARG A 141 12.81 -12.57 13.52
N ASN A 142 13.46 -12.62 14.67
CA ASN A 142 14.85 -13.02 14.77
C ASN A 142 14.96 -14.54 14.58
N VAL A 143 15.81 -14.99 13.65
CA VAL A 143 15.94 -16.43 13.31
C VAL A 143 16.68 -17.24 14.38
N ASN A 144 17.51 -16.58 15.21
CA ASN A 144 18.31 -17.25 16.25
C ASN A 144 17.52 -17.40 17.56
N THR A 145 16.78 -16.36 17.94
CA THR A 145 16.01 -16.32 19.20
C THR A 145 14.55 -16.70 19.01
N LEU A 146 14.04 -16.69 17.80
CA LEU A 146 12.64 -16.86 17.41
C LEU A 146 11.70 -15.80 17.99
N GLN A 147 12.23 -14.72 18.53
CA GLN A 147 11.44 -13.61 19.06
C GLN A 147 10.97 -12.69 17.95
N ILE A 148 9.75 -12.18 18.09
CA ILE A 148 9.23 -11.12 17.22
C ILE A 148 9.87 -9.81 17.66
N GLU A 149 10.52 -9.12 16.71
CA GLU A 149 11.22 -7.85 16.98
C GLU A 149 10.32 -6.63 16.75
N LYS A 150 9.55 -6.65 15.66
CA LYS A 150 8.69 -5.53 15.24
C LYS A 150 7.76 -5.93 14.10
N SER A 151 6.82 -5.04 13.76
CA SER A 151 6.08 -5.13 12.50
C SER A 151 7.00 -4.98 11.30
N ALA A 152 6.72 -5.72 10.22
CA ALA A 152 7.38 -5.52 8.94
C ALA A 152 7.08 -4.11 8.40
N PRO A 153 8.01 -3.48 7.68
CA PRO A 153 7.71 -2.23 6.98
C PRO A 153 6.57 -2.44 5.98
N ILE A 154 5.82 -1.37 5.66
CA ILE A 154 4.80 -1.42 4.60
C ILE A 154 5.52 -1.63 3.27
N PHE A 155 5.09 -2.63 2.49
CA PHE A 155 5.66 -2.99 1.19
C PHE A 155 4.56 -3.43 0.23
N ASP A 156 4.90 -3.57 -1.05
CA ASP A 156 4.02 -4.09 -2.11
C ASP A 156 2.74 -3.26 -2.30
N THR A 157 2.93 -1.98 -2.61
CA THR A 157 1.87 -0.98 -2.81
C THR A 157 1.54 -0.73 -4.29
N GLY A 158 2.20 -1.44 -5.20
CA GLY A 158 2.10 -1.18 -6.64
C GLY A 158 0.69 -1.35 -7.23
N THR A 159 -0.11 -2.29 -6.72
CA THR A 159 -1.49 -2.54 -7.20
C THR A 159 -2.48 -1.51 -6.63
N SER A 160 -2.20 -0.24 -6.83
CA SER A 160 -2.94 0.92 -6.34
C SER A 160 -3.20 1.93 -7.46
N ALA A 161 -3.82 3.06 -7.17
CA ALA A 161 -4.02 4.20 -8.08
C ALA A 161 -4.41 3.76 -9.50
N PHE A 162 -5.39 2.87 -9.65
CA PHE A 162 -5.90 2.34 -10.93
C PHE A 162 -4.89 1.51 -11.75
N ALA A 163 -3.79 0.98 -11.18
CA ALA A 163 -2.93 0.04 -11.90
C ALA A 163 -3.75 -1.16 -12.43
N GLY A 164 -3.48 -1.57 -13.66
CA GLY A 164 -4.23 -2.64 -14.34
C GLY A 164 -5.67 -2.29 -14.72
N ILE A 165 -6.12 -1.06 -14.47
CA ILE A 165 -7.45 -0.57 -14.87
C ILE A 165 -7.34 0.19 -16.20
N SER A 166 -8.23 -0.12 -17.12
CA SER A 166 -8.32 0.57 -18.40
C SER A 166 -8.56 2.07 -18.22
N GLU A 167 -7.89 2.89 -19.02
CA GLU A 167 -7.86 4.34 -18.91
C GLU A 167 -9.25 5.00 -18.91
N ASN A 168 -10.19 4.47 -19.69
CA ASN A 168 -11.56 4.97 -19.73
C ASN A 168 -12.38 4.71 -18.46
N LYS A 169 -11.87 3.85 -17.56
CA LYS A 169 -12.47 3.55 -16.26
C LYS A 169 -11.86 4.33 -15.10
N ILE A 170 -10.82 5.11 -15.34
CA ILE A 170 -10.27 6.02 -14.35
C ILE A 170 -11.28 7.14 -14.11
N LYS A 171 -11.74 7.27 -12.88
CA LYS A 171 -12.75 8.27 -12.46
C LYS A 171 -12.18 9.10 -11.31
N ILE A 172 -12.76 10.26 -11.08
CA ILE A 172 -12.40 11.14 -9.96
C ILE A 172 -12.58 10.43 -8.60
N LEU A 173 -13.57 9.55 -8.50
CA LEU A 173 -13.83 8.83 -7.25
C LEU A 173 -12.95 7.59 -7.11
N PRO A 174 -12.46 7.31 -5.89
CA PRO A 174 -11.55 6.21 -5.66
C PRO A 174 -12.19 4.85 -5.96
N LEU A 175 -11.32 3.88 -6.25
CA LEU A 175 -11.71 2.47 -6.24
C LEU A 175 -11.98 2.04 -4.81
N ASN A 176 -13.14 1.44 -4.59
CA ASN A 176 -13.57 1.17 -3.23
C ASN A 176 -13.26 -0.23 -2.71
N GLU A 177 -12.88 -1.17 -3.60
CA GLU A 177 -12.50 -2.52 -3.16
C GLU A 177 -11.20 -2.48 -2.38
N SER A 178 -11.18 -3.15 -1.23
CA SER A 178 -10.03 -3.24 -0.35
C SER A 178 -9.76 -4.67 0.13
N LYS A 179 -8.64 -4.87 0.73
CA LYS A 179 -8.14 -6.03 1.49
C LYS A 179 -7.26 -5.48 2.62
N PRO A 180 -6.93 -6.25 3.65
CA PRO A 180 -7.24 -7.67 3.85
C PRO A 180 -8.45 -7.92 4.74
N PHE A 181 -8.87 -6.94 5.56
CA PHE A 181 -9.82 -7.16 6.65
C PHE A 181 -11.26 -6.91 6.24
N CYS A 182 -11.49 -5.99 5.32
CA CYS A 182 -12.80 -5.60 4.82
C CYS A 182 -12.81 -5.64 3.30
N LYS A 183 -14.02 -5.76 2.73
CA LYS A 183 -14.21 -5.77 1.28
C LYS A 183 -14.08 -4.37 0.66
N TYR A 184 -14.36 -3.33 1.44
CA TYR A 184 -14.40 -1.95 0.98
C TYR A 184 -13.53 -1.05 1.85
N HIS A 185 -12.91 -0.05 1.23
CA HIS A 185 -12.05 0.92 1.91
C HIS A 185 -12.78 1.70 3.00
N GLU A 186 -14.05 2.04 2.81
CA GLU A 186 -14.86 2.72 3.82
C GLU A 186 -15.06 1.91 5.10
N GLU A 187 -15.15 0.60 4.98
CA GLU A 187 -15.25 -0.29 6.13
C GLU A 187 -13.88 -0.47 6.79
N GLN A 188 -12.82 -0.50 5.98
CA GLN A 188 -11.47 -0.75 6.44
C GLN A 188 -10.89 0.47 7.17
N ILE A 189 -11.17 1.69 6.73
CA ILE A 189 -10.70 2.90 7.39
C ILE A 189 -11.30 3.07 8.80
N ALA A 190 -12.48 2.55 9.04
CA ALA A 190 -13.12 2.53 10.36
C ALA A 190 -12.38 1.65 11.39
N LEU A 191 -11.40 0.84 10.95
CA LEU A 191 -10.54 0.06 11.83
C LEU A 191 -9.36 0.85 12.39
N ILE A 192 -9.05 2.03 11.84
CA ILE A 192 -7.97 2.91 12.30
C ILE A 192 -8.34 3.46 13.66
N GLN A 193 -7.41 3.33 14.63
CA GLN A 193 -7.65 3.75 16.00
C GLN A 193 -7.25 5.20 16.27
N ASN A 194 -6.17 5.67 15.64
CA ASN A 194 -5.61 7.00 15.86
C ASN A 194 -5.52 7.78 14.55
N ILE A 195 -6.66 8.00 13.90
CA ILE A 195 -6.71 8.67 12.60
C ILE A 195 -6.25 10.14 12.69
N GLU A 196 -6.46 10.78 13.85
CA GLU A 196 -6.14 12.18 14.12
C GLU A 196 -4.64 12.49 14.10
N ARG A 197 -3.78 11.47 14.16
CA ARG A 197 -2.33 11.66 14.07
C ARG A 197 -1.84 12.03 12.67
N TYR A 198 -2.69 11.89 11.64
CA TYR A 198 -2.30 12.14 10.25
C TYR A 198 -2.73 13.53 9.78
N GLU A 199 -1.75 14.40 9.55
CA GLU A 199 -1.95 15.74 9.01
C GLU A 199 -2.18 15.69 7.51
N LEU A 200 -3.41 15.41 7.06
CA LEU A 200 -3.72 15.25 5.63
C LEU A 200 -3.46 16.50 4.79
N GLN A 201 -3.45 17.67 5.42
CA GLN A 201 -3.09 18.92 4.74
C GLN A 201 -1.68 18.87 4.13
N ASN A 202 -0.80 18.04 4.70
CA ASN A 202 0.54 17.83 4.14
C ASN A 202 0.52 17.15 2.77
N LEU A 203 -0.60 16.54 2.36
CA LEU A 203 -0.75 15.94 1.03
C LEU A 203 -1.04 16.96 -0.08
N ILE A 204 -1.39 18.20 0.26
CA ILE A 204 -1.66 19.25 -0.73
C ILE A 204 -0.41 19.46 -1.59
N GLY A 205 -0.56 19.49 -2.92
CA GLY A 205 0.52 19.59 -3.90
C GLY A 205 1.19 18.25 -4.27
N LEU A 206 0.76 17.13 -3.67
CA LEU A 206 1.28 15.80 -4.04
C LEU A 206 0.93 15.42 -5.50
N ASP A 207 -0.18 15.91 -6.01
CA ASP A 207 -0.61 15.68 -7.40
C ASP A 207 0.36 16.29 -8.41
N GLU A 208 1.03 17.41 -8.08
CA GLU A 208 2.05 18.03 -8.92
C GLU A 208 3.32 17.17 -8.97
N GLU A 209 3.81 16.71 -7.82
CA GLU A 209 4.97 15.80 -7.76
C GLU A 209 4.67 14.46 -8.45
N PHE A 210 3.46 13.94 -8.28
CA PHE A 210 3.03 12.72 -8.98
C PHE A 210 2.95 12.94 -10.49
N ASN A 211 2.49 14.11 -10.96
CA ASN A 211 2.51 14.47 -12.36
C ASN A 211 3.93 14.45 -12.93
N GLU A 212 4.90 15.03 -12.23
CA GLU A 212 6.31 15.00 -12.64
C GLU A 212 6.86 13.56 -12.71
N LEU A 213 6.51 12.72 -11.74
CA LEU A 213 6.89 11.31 -11.75
C LEU A 213 6.31 10.58 -12.97
N LEU A 214 5.01 10.77 -13.25
CA LEU A 214 4.32 10.15 -14.37
C LEU A 214 4.87 10.63 -15.74
N GLN A 215 5.27 11.91 -15.85
CA GLN A 215 5.87 12.48 -17.08
C GLN A 215 7.18 11.80 -17.48
N ARG A 216 7.94 11.30 -16.53
CA ARG A 216 9.23 10.62 -16.78
C ARG A 216 9.04 9.22 -17.36
N SER A 217 7.84 8.66 -17.27
CA SER A 217 7.57 7.30 -17.75
C SER A 217 7.22 7.30 -19.25
N PRO A 218 7.95 6.53 -20.07
CA PRO A 218 7.61 6.37 -21.50
C PRO A 218 6.35 5.51 -21.70
N PHE A 219 5.83 4.86 -20.67
CA PHE A 219 4.69 3.94 -20.75
C PHE A 219 3.35 4.58 -20.34
N ILE A 220 3.38 5.78 -19.77
CA ILE A 220 2.16 6.50 -19.37
C ILE A 220 1.74 7.48 -20.46
N THR A 221 0.56 7.25 -21.03
CA THR A 221 -0.02 8.20 -22.02
C THR A 221 -0.36 9.52 -21.34
N VAL A 222 -0.36 10.61 -22.12
CA VAL A 222 -0.77 11.94 -21.63
C VAL A 222 -2.18 11.88 -21.03
N SER A 223 -3.12 11.23 -21.73
CA SER A 223 -4.50 11.09 -21.27
C SER A 223 -4.60 10.33 -19.93
N ARG A 224 -3.84 9.21 -19.76
CA ARG A 224 -3.82 8.47 -18.51
C ARG A 224 -3.25 9.30 -17.38
N ARG A 225 -2.13 9.98 -17.63
CA ARG A 225 -1.49 10.89 -16.67
C ARG A 225 -2.47 11.95 -16.18
N ASP A 226 -3.11 12.67 -17.10
CA ASP A 226 -4.02 13.78 -16.75
C ASP A 226 -5.20 13.28 -15.88
N LYS A 227 -5.71 12.08 -16.16
CA LYS A 227 -6.76 11.46 -15.34
C LYS A 227 -6.29 11.06 -13.95
N LEU A 228 -5.09 10.49 -13.84
CA LEU A 228 -4.51 10.09 -12.54
C LEU A 228 -4.20 11.31 -11.68
N VAL A 229 -3.64 12.37 -12.26
CA VAL A 229 -3.36 13.63 -11.56
C VAL A 229 -4.65 14.31 -11.10
N THR A 230 -5.66 14.38 -11.98
CA THR A 230 -6.98 14.93 -11.64
C THR A 230 -7.64 14.12 -10.52
N TRP A 231 -7.60 12.78 -10.60
CA TRP A 231 -8.10 11.91 -9.55
C TRP A 231 -7.42 12.19 -8.22
N LEU A 232 -6.07 12.21 -8.18
CA LEU A 232 -5.32 12.38 -6.94
C LEU A 232 -5.59 13.74 -6.30
N ARG A 233 -5.61 14.81 -7.12
CA ARG A 233 -5.93 16.18 -6.67
C ARG A 233 -7.30 16.26 -6.01
N GLU A 234 -8.33 15.78 -6.71
CA GLU A 234 -9.70 15.83 -6.19
C GLU A 234 -9.89 14.93 -4.99
N TRP A 235 -9.22 13.76 -4.97
CA TRP A 235 -9.26 12.86 -3.84
C TRP A 235 -8.63 13.47 -2.59
N ILE A 236 -7.43 14.05 -2.70
CA ILE A 236 -6.77 14.76 -1.59
C ILE A 236 -7.64 15.94 -1.10
N ARG A 237 -8.19 16.74 -2.02
CA ARG A 237 -9.08 17.84 -1.68
C ARG A 237 -10.26 17.35 -0.82
N MET A 238 -10.94 16.30 -1.24
CA MET A 238 -12.06 15.72 -0.49
C MET A 238 -11.64 15.20 0.89
N LEU A 239 -10.48 14.55 0.99
CA LEU A 239 -9.94 14.06 2.26
C LEU A 239 -9.64 15.22 3.23
N CYS A 240 -9.01 16.29 2.75
CA CYS A 240 -8.70 17.48 3.55
C CYS A 240 -9.98 18.21 4.00
N GLU A 241 -11.00 18.34 3.13
CA GLU A 241 -12.28 18.98 3.47
C GLU A 241 -13.09 18.17 4.48
N SER A 242 -12.99 16.86 4.46
CA SER A 242 -13.70 15.98 5.41
C SER A 242 -13.16 16.09 6.84
N LYS A 243 -11.97 16.68 7.02
CA LYS A 243 -11.21 16.72 8.28
C LYS A 243 -11.02 15.33 8.91
N MET A 244 -11.06 14.28 8.10
CA MET A 244 -11.02 12.87 8.53
C MET A 244 -12.00 12.49 9.65
N ASP A 245 -13.07 13.24 9.81
CA ASP A 245 -14.22 12.71 10.49
C ASP A 245 -14.63 11.42 9.77
N THR A 246 -14.44 10.28 10.43
CA THR A 246 -14.72 8.96 9.85
C THR A 246 -16.15 8.85 9.31
N GLU A 247 -17.12 9.51 9.93
CA GLU A 247 -18.48 9.59 9.42
C GLU A 247 -18.56 10.40 8.12
N ARG A 248 -17.82 11.52 8.01
CA ARG A 248 -17.78 12.33 6.78
C ARG A 248 -17.05 11.63 5.65
N VAL A 249 -15.92 10.98 5.92
CA VAL A 249 -15.22 10.15 4.93
C VAL A 249 -16.15 9.02 4.45
N PHE A 250 -16.85 8.36 5.37
CA PHE A 250 -17.86 7.35 5.06
C PHE A 250 -18.99 7.92 4.19
N GLN A 251 -19.49 9.10 4.49
CA GLN A 251 -20.54 9.78 3.69
C GLN A 251 -20.03 10.16 2.30
N ILE A 252 -18.79 10.66 2.17
CA ILE A 252 -18.19 10.99 0.87
C ILE A 252 -18.12 9.74 -0.01
N VAL A 253 -17.61 8.63 0.51
CA VAL A 253 -17.50 7.37 -0.24
C VAL A 253 -18.87 6.78 -0.56
N LYS A 254 -19.84 6.88 0.35
CA LYS A 254 -21.23 6.45 0.13
C LYS A 254 -21.92 7.28 -0.95
N THR A 255 -21.81 8.60 -0.89
CA THR A 255 -22.37 9.50 -1.90
C THR A 255 -21.74 9.25 -3.27
N ALA A 256 -20.44 8.99 -3.29
CA ALA A 256 -19.72 8.60 -4.49
C ALA A 256 -20.27 7.30 -5.12
N LYS A 257 -20.61 6.29 -4.32
CA LYS A 257 -21.25 5.05 -4.80
C LYS A 257 -22.62 5.28 -5.37
N GLU A 258 -23.45 6.10 -4.72
CA GLU A 258 -24.79 6.42 -5.18
C GLU A 258 -24.77 7.17 -6.52
N TYR A 259 -23.82 8.08 -6.70
CA TYR A 259 -23.64 8.79 -7.96
C TYR A 259 -23.19 7.87 -9.09
N GLN A 260 -22.35 6.85 -8.79
CA GLN A 260 -21.91 5.86 -9.78
C GLN A 260 -23.02 4.89 -10.19
N ARG A 261 -24.00 4.61 -9.32
CA ARG A 261 -25.14 3.73 -9.62
C ARG A 261 -26.22 4.40 -10.48
N ARG A 262 -26.24 5.74 -10.52
CA ARG A 262 -27.22 6.53 -11.27
C ARG A 262 -26.78 6.89 -12.70
N LYS A 263 -25.55 6.54 -13.07
CA LYS A 263 -24.98 6.66 -14.41
C LYS A 263 -24.68 5.29 -15.00
#